data_6314ad59743d1e9d99b7c9ebcb0580e6
#
_entry.id   6314ad59743d1e9d99b7c9ebcb0580e6
#
_cell.length_a   1.000
_cell.length_b   1.000
_cell.length_c   1.000
_cell.angle_alpha   90.00
_cell.angle_beta   90.00
_cell.angle_gamma   90.00
#
_symmetry.space_group_name_H-M   'P 1'
#
loop_
_entity.id
_entity.type
_entity.pdbx_description
1 polymer ?
#
loop_
_entity_poly.entity_id
_entity_poly.type
_entity_poly.pdbx_seq_one_letter_code
_entity_poly.pdbx_strand_id
1 'polypeptide(L)'
;MRKRKVLIVCGSLKTGGAEKLSQSIALHGDREEFEYHYLVFHQDPGIYEAALLPLGCRIHRLSEPRDNYIAFIHDLIHLLRRHDFQVVHGHTMFHCGILMLCAWMCRVPIRISHAHSSLLEKHNFLHRIYEAVMRLLIVCFSTDLVACSRSSGERLYGNRDFLLIPNGIDADLFAYSEKARYSVRSVLHLEDAFVIGHTGRMVPVKNQTFLLELMPGLLQKCPNAVLLFLGDGEDRPLLEARIRQLDLQSRVILAGNQADVAPYLSAMDVFVLPSLFEGMPLSLLEARANGLPCVVSDSISAACFATARVHPLPLSAPPDSWIHTILSCNGNKARTEPFMQDAAFNSKHTIAAIHEIYRKEYQND
;
A
#
# COMPACT_ATOMS: atom_id res chain seq x y z
N MET A 1 -30.95 -4.23 14.52
CA MET A 1 -29.87 -4.69 15.41
C MET A 1 -28.91 -3.55 15.69
N ARG A 2 -28.24 -3.51 16.86
CA ARG A 2 -27.17 -2.53 17.11
C ARG A 2 -25.97 -2.89 16.26
N LYS A 3 -25.41 -1.92 15.47
CA LYS A 3 -24.23 -2.13 14.62
C LYS A 3 -23.03 -2.52 15.49
N ARG A 4 -22.20 -3.44 15.01
CA ARG A 4 -20.92 -3.78 15.64
C ARG A 4 -19.95 -2.63 15.41
N LYS A 5 -19.32 -2.11 16.46
CA LYS A 5 -18.32 -1.04 16.35
C LYS A 5 -16.94 -1.63 16.11
N VAL A 6 -16.32 -1.21 15.02
CA VAL A 6 -15.00 -1.63 14.59
C VAL A 6 -14.04 -0.46 14.71
N LEU A 7 -12.96 -0.62 15.47
CA LEU A 7 -11.84 0.32 15.50
C LEU A 7 -10.71 -0.17 14.60
N ILE A 8 -10.51 0.49 13.48
CA ILE A 8 -9.40 0.26 12.56
C ILE A 8 -8.26 1.20 12.95
N VAL A 9 -7.09 0.64 13.27
CA VAL A 9 -5.94 1.42 13.74
C VAL A 9 -4.84 1.41 12.68
N CYS A 10 -4.56 2.56 12.11
CA CYS A 10 -3.50 2.78 11.14
C CYS A 10 -2.66 4.01 11.55
N GLY A 11 -1.37 4.03 11.24
CA GLY A 11 -0.49 5.14 11.64
C GLY A 11 -0.94 6.47 11.05
N SER A 12 -1.44 6.45 9.82
CA SER A 12 -1.98 7.62 9.12
C SER A 12 -3.11 7.21 8.16
N LEU A 13 -3.76 8.20 7.53
CA LEU A 13 -4.65 8.00 6.37
C LEU A 13 -4.11 8.78 5.14
N LYS A 14 -2.78 8.95 5.08
CA LYS A 14 -2.12 9.71 4.01
C LYS A 14 -1.94 8.86 2.75
N THR A 15 -0.90 8.04 2.67
CA THR A 15 -0.58 7.19 1.51
C THR A 15 0.06 5.90 1.98
N GLY A 16 -0.30 4.78 1.38
CA GLY A 16 0.28 3.48 1.66
C GLY A 16 -0.68 2.34 1.38
N GLY A 17 -0.16 1.12 1.27
CA GLY A 17 -0.97 -0.06 0.98
C GLY A 17 -1.87 -0.47 2.14
N ALA A 18 -1.39 -0.35 3.38
CA ALA A 18 -2.18 -0.63 4.58
C ALA A 18 -3.31 0.38 4.75
N GLU A 19 -3.03 1.66 4.52
CA GLU A 19 -3.98 2.77 4.58
C GLU A 19 -5.06 2.62 3.50
N LYS A 20 -4.66 2.22 2.29
CA LYS A 20 -5.61 1.96 1.19
C LYS A 20 -6.52 0.78 1.47
N LEU A 21 -5.98 -0.33 2.00
CA LEU A 21 -6.81 -1.45 2.45
C LEU A 21 -7.76 -1.01 3.57
N SER A 22 -7.26 -0.26 4.56
CA SER A 22 -8.07 0.25 5.67
C SER A 22 -9.23 1.10 5.17
N GLN A 23 -9.00 1.97 4.20
CA GLN A 23 -10.05 2.75 3.52
C GLN A 23 -11.05 1.82 2.82
N SER A 24 -10.57 0.83 2.06
CA SER A 24 -11.40 -0.10 1.29
C SER A 24 -12.35 -0.89 2.18
N ILE A 25 -11.98 -1.20 3.43
CA ILE A 25 -12.84 -1.90 4.40
C ILE A 25 -14.14 -1.14 4.65
N ALA A 26 -14.10 0.19 4.79
CA ALA A 26 -15.31 0.99 5.00
C ALA A 26 -16.02 1.35 3.68
N LEU A 27 -15.29 1.56 2.58
CA LEU A 27 -15.87 1.88 1.28
C LEU A 27 -16.74 0.75 0.74
N HIS A 28 -16.29 -0.49 0.86
CA HIS A 28 -16.96 -1.67 0.31
C HIS A 28 -17.58 -2.55 1.40
N GLY A 29 -17.47 -2.13 2.67
CA GLY A 29 -17.99 -2.86 3.81
C GLY A 29 -19.48 -2.70 4.03
N ASP A 30 -20.06 -3.63 4.79
CA ASP A 30 -21.45 -3.57 5.19
C ASP A 30 -21.65 -2.55 6.32
N ARG A 31 -22.16 -1.37 5.95
CA ARG A 31 -22.41 -0.28 6.90
C ARG A 31 -23.74 -0.42 7.64
N GLU A 32 -24.58 -1.35 7.29
CA GLU A 32 -25.77 -1.69 8.06
C GLU A 32 -25.40 -2.59 9.26
N GLU A 33 -24.39 -3.44 9.08
CA GLU A 33 -23.90 -4.33 10.14
C GLU A 33 -22.80 -3.69 10.99
N PHE A 34 -21.89 -2.89 10.40
CA PHE A 34 -20.71 -2.33 11.05
C PHE A 34 -20.72 -0.80 11.14
N GLU A 35 -20.28 -0.26 12.30
CA GLU A 35 -19.95 1.16 12.50
C GLU A 35 -18.42 1.30 12.54
N TYR A 36 -17.84 1.95 11.54
CA TYR A 36 -16.38 2.04 11.40
C TYR A 36 -15.83 3.30 12.07
N HIS A 37 -14.85 3.09 12.93
CA HIS A 37 -14.03 4.11 13.56
C HIS A 37 -12.59 3.91 13.13
N TYR A 38 -11.86 4.99 12.93
CA TYR A 38 -10.43 4.99 12.60
C TYR A 38 -9.65 5.64 13.73
N LEU A 39 -8.52 5.05 14.10
CA LEU A 39 -7.55 5.66 14.99
C LEU A 39 -6.26 5.91 14.20
N VAL A 40 -5.82 7.18 14.18
CA VAL A 40 -4.59 7.64 13.55
C VAL A 40 -3.71 8.36 14.54
N PHE A 41 -2.39 8.42 14.27
CA PHE A 41 -1.40 9.04 15.16
C PHE A 41 -0.99 10.44 14.68
N HIS A 42 -1.31 10.82 13.44
CA HIS A 42 -1.03 12.15 12.90
C HIS A 42 -2.21 13.10 13.09
N GLN A 43 -1.90 14.37 13.39
CA GLN A 43 -2.92 15.40 13.57
C GLN A 43 -3.44 15.95 12.23
N ASP A 44 -2.57 15.98 11.20
CA ASP A 44 -2.94 16.46 9.88
C ASP A 44 -3.87 15.47 9.17
N PRO A 45 -4.93 15.96 8.50
CA PRO A 45 -5.81 15.11 7.70
C PRO A 45 -5.05 14.35 6.60
N GLY A 46 -5.39 13.08 6.42
CA GLY A 46 -4.89 12.25 5.33
C GLY A 46 -5.80 12.33 4.09
N ILE A 47 -5.26 12.04 2.91
CA ILE A 47 -6.03 12.10 1.64
C ILE A 47 -7.22 11.13 1.63
N TYR A 48 -7.16 10.04 2.37
CA TYR A 48 -8.25 9.06 2.44
C TYR A 48 -9.40 9.48 3.37
N GLU A 49 -9.21 10.46 4.24
CA GLU A 49 -10.25 10.94 5.17
C GLU A 49 -11.44 11.55 4.42
N ALA A 50 -11.17 12.27 3.34
CA ALA A 50 -12.21 12.89 2.51
C ALA A 50 -13.24 11.89 1.96
N ALA A 51 -12.82 10.64 1.72
CA ALA A 51 -13.70 9.57 1.26
C ALA A 51 -14.41 8.84 2.42
N LEU A 52 -13.83 8.83 3.62
CA LEU A 52 -14.37 8.12 4.79
C LEU A 52 -15.43 8.92 5.55
N LEU A 53 -15.26 10.24 5.67
CA LEU A 53 -16.17 11.11 6.41
C LEU A 53 -17.62 11.11 5.88
N PRO A 54 -17.86 11.17 4.54
CA PRO A 54 -19.23 11.11 3.99
C PRO A 54 -19.92 9.75 4.24
N LEU A 55 -19.15 8.68 4.55
CA LEU A 55 -19.68 7.37 4.87
C LEU A 55 -20.11 7.24 6.34
N GLY A 56 -19.96 8.31 7.14
CA GLY A 56 -20.26 8.31 8.57
C GLY A 56 -19.16 7.69 9.45
N CYS A 57 -17.97 7.45 8.91
CA CYS A 57 -16.83 6.97 9.69
C CYS A 57 -16.37 8.04 10.69
N ARG A 58 -15.96 7.61 11.89
CA ARG A 58 -15.41 8.50 12.91
C ARG A 58 -13.90 8.36 12.96
N ILE A 59 -13.19 9.49 12.98
CA ILE A 59 -11.72 9.52 13.02
C ILE A 59 -11.28 10.04 14.39
N HIS A 60 -10.54 9.20 15.10
CA HIS A 60 -9.92 9.50 16.39
C HIS A 60 -8.44 9.77 16.18
N ARG A 61 -7.89 10.74 16.91
CA ARG A 61 -6.47 11.10 16.84
C ARG A 61 -5.84 10.98 18.21
N LEU A 62 -4.77 10.20 18.30
CA LEU A 62 -3.90 10.13 19.48
C LEU A 62 -2.48 10.54 19.07
N SER A 63 -1.67 10.93 20.03
CA SER A 63 -0.23 11.18 19.81
C SER A 63 0.48 9.89 19.39
N GLU A 64 1.62 10.02 18.71
CA GLU A 64 2.42 8.85 18.36
C GLU A 64 2.85 8.09 19.63
N PRO A 65 2.78 6.74 19.63
CA PRO A 65 3.25 5.96 20.79
C PRO A 65 4.69 6.28 21.19
N ARG A 66 5.55 6.60 20.22
CA ARG A 66 6.98 6.87 20.43
C ARG A 66 7.24 8.14 21.25
N ASP A 67 6.33 9.12 21.21
CA ASP A 67 6.48 10.38 21.93
C ASP A 67 6.29 10.18 23.43
N ASN A 68 5.26 9.44 23.83
CA ASN A 68 4.99 9.09 25.22
C ASN A 68 4.10 7.86 25.32
N TYR A 69 4.67 6.70 25.53
CA TYR A 69 3.93 5.43 25.66
C TYR A 69 2.91 5.41 26.79
N ILE A 70 3.19 6.06 27.93
CA ILE A 70 2.29 6.07 29.08
C ILE A 70 1.03 6.87 28.75
N ALA A 71 1.19 8.07 28.21
CA ALA A 71 0.06 8.90 27.77
C ALA A 71 -0.74 8.19 26.66
N PHE A 72 -0.07 7.61 25.67
CA PHE A 72 -0.71 6.86 24.60
C PHE A 72 -1.57 5.69 25.14
N ILE A 73 -1.03 4.89 26.05
CA ILE A 73 -1.76 3.76 26.67
C ILE A 73 -2.97 4.27 27.46
N HIS A 74 -2.83 5.34 28.23
CA HIS A 74 -3.93 5.96 28.98
C HIS A 74 -5.05 6.40 28.05
N ASP A 75 -4.73 7.15 27.00
CA ASP A 75 -5.70 7.72 26.07
C ASP A 75 -6.36 6.63 25.21
N LEU A 76 -5.58 5.61 24.83
CA LEU A 76 -6.11 4.44 24.11
C LEU A 76 -7.11 3.65 24.98
N ILE A 77 -6.78 3.38 26.24
CA ILE A 77 -7.70 2.70 27.17
C ILE A 77 -8.97 3.54 27.39
N HIS A 78 -8.82 4.86 27.52
CA HIS A 78 -9.99 5.76 27.65
C HIS A 78 -10.88 5.69 26.39
N LEU A 79 -10.29 5.75 25.21
CA LEU A 79 -11.01 5.62 23.93
C LEU A 79 -11.76 4.29 23.83
N LEU A 80 -11.08 3.17 24.14
CA LEU A 80 -11.66 1.83 24.05
C LEU A 80 -12.85 1.67 25.00
N ARG A 81 -12.73 2.13 26.25
CA ARG A 81 -13.80 2.05 27.25
C ARG A 81 -14.99 2.95 26.94
N ARG A 82 -14.74 4.12 26.35
CA ARG A 82 -15.80 5.09 26.04
C ARG A 82 -16.72 4.62 24.91
N HIS A 83 -16.20 3.87 23.93
CA HIS A 83 -16.93 3.56 22.70
C HIS A 83 -17.49 2.13 22.64
N ASP A 84 -17.08 1.22 23.54
CA ASP A 84 -17.55 -0.16 23.59
C ASP A 84 -17.35 -0.88 22.22
N PHE A 85 -16.11 -0.96 21.77
CA PHE A 85 -15.77 -1.62 20.51
C PHE A 85 -15.87 -3.14 20.62
N GLN A 86 -16.44 -3.79 19.59
CA GLN A 86 -16.48 -5.23 19.46
C GLN A 86 -15.28 -5.76 18.69
N VAL A 87 -14.66 -4.93 17.86
CA VAL A 87 -13.50 -5.28 17.05
C VAL A 87 -12.43 -4.20 17.16
N VAL A 88 -11.18 -4.61 17.36
CA VAL A 88 -9.99 -3.78 17.17
C VAL A 88 -9.13 -4.43 16.09
N HIS A 89 -8.91 -3.74 14.98
CA HIS A 89 -8.13 -4.20 13.83
C HIS A 89 -6.91 -3.30 13.62
N GLY A 90 -5.74 -3.80 13.99
CA GLY A 90 -4.48 -3.06 13.96
C GLY A 90 -3.66 -3.33 12.70
N HIS A 91 -3.21 -2.24 12.03
CA HIS A 91 -2.36 -2.26 10.84
C HIS A 91 -0.97 -1.64 11.08
N THR A 92 -0.56 -1.49 12.35
CA THR A 92 0.61 -0.69 12.76
C THR A 92 1.86 -1.54 13.05
N MET A 93 1.99 -2.70 12.42
CA MET A 93 3.13 -3.61 12.59
C MET A 93 3.39 -3.92 14.08
N PHE A 94 4.63 -3.71 14.58
CA PHE A 94 4.99 -4.01 15.96
C PHE A 94 4.23 -3.19 17.01
N HIS A 95 3.75 -1.99 16.70
CA HIS A 95 2.90 -1.21 17.62
C HIS A 95 1.57 -1.91 17.93
N CYS A 96 1.14 -2.87 17.11
CA CYS A 96 0.00 -3.74 17.42
C CYS A 96 0.16 -4.47 18.76
N GLY A 97 1.38 -4.69 19.27
CA GLY A 97 1.59 -5.35 20.57
C GLY A 97 0.89 -4.62 21.71
N ILE A 98 1.17 -3.33 21.85
CA ILE A 98 0.51 -2.49 22.88
C ILE A 98 -0.98 -2.36 22.61
N LEU A 99 -1.37 -2.19 21.34
CA LEU A 99 -2.77 -2.09 20.94
C LEU A 99 -3.58 -3.33 21.36
N MET A 100 -3.07 -4.54 21.08
CA MET A 100 -3.74 -5.80 21.41
C MET A 100 -3.82 -6.01 22.93
N LEU A 101 -2.77 -5.67 23.68
CA LEU A 101 -2.76 -5.71 25.14
C LEU A 101 -3.84 -4.77 25.72
N CYS A 102 -3.91 -3.52 25.28
CA CYS A 102 -4.91 -2.56 25.75
C CYS A 102 -6.33 -3.01 25.39
N ALA A 103 -6.53 -3.53 24.18
CA ALA A 103 -7.82 -4.05 23.75
C ALA A 103 -8.26 -5.27 24.60
N TRP A 104 -7.33 -6.17 24.94
CA TRP A 104 -7.59 -7.29 25.86
C TRP A 104 -7.96 -6.79 27.27
N MET A 105 -7.22 -5.84 27.83
CA MET A 105 -7.53 -5.22 29.13
C MET A 105 -8.91 -4.55 29.15
N CYS A 106 -9.36 -4.04 28.01
CA CYS A 106 -10.69 -3.45 27.83
C CYS A 106 -11.76 -4.47 27.43
N ARG A 107 -11.44 -5.77 27.42
CA ARG A 107 -12.34 -6.88 27.07
C ARG A 107 -12.94 -6.76 25.67
N VAL A 108 -12.21 -6.19 24.70
CA VAL A 108 -12.64 -6.20 23.30
C VAL A 108 -12.59 -7.65 22.77
N PRO A 109 -13.72 -8.21 22.31
CA PRO A 109 -13.78 -9.64 21.99
C PRO A 109 -12.93 -10.04 20.77
N ILE A 110 -12.87 -9.20 19.73
CA ILE A 110 -12.14 -9.49 18.48
C ILE A 110 -10.96 -8.54 18.35
N ARG A 111 -9.75 -9.12 18.34
CA ARG A 111 -8.49 -8.37 18.37
C ARG A 111 -7.59 -8.89 17.26
N ILE A 112 -7.51 -8.14 16.15
CA ILE A 112 -6.83 -8.54 14.91
C ILE A 112 -5.53 -7.75 14.76
N SER A 113 -4.42 -8.47 14.61
CA SER A 113 -3.16 -7.90 14.13
C SER A 113 -2.99 -8.24 12.65
N HIS A 114 -2.78 -7.23 11.80
CA HIS A 114 -2.65 -7.40 10.35
C HIS A 114 -1.28 -6.92 9.86
N ALA A 115 -0.48 -7.86 9.35
CA ALA A 115 0.87 -7.61 8.87
C ALA A 115 0.86 -7.18 7.39
N HIS A 116 1.51 -6.03 7.08
CA HIS A 116 1.56 -5.46 5.73
C HIS A 116 2.97 -5.31 5.17
N SER A 117 4.00 -5.32 6.00
CA SER A 117 5.38 -5.10 5.58
C SER A 117 6.28 -6.27 5.99
N SER A 118 7.19 -6.59 5.11
CA SER A 118 8.24 -7.59 5.33
C SER A 118 9.63 -6.96 5.36
N LEU A 119 9.72 -5.62 5.39
CA LEU A 119 11.00 -4.90 5.43
C LEU A 119 11.82 -5.30 6.65
N LEU A 120 13.06 -5.74 6.38
CA LEU A 120 14.09 -5.99 7.38
C LEU A 120 14.97 -4.74 7.46
N GLU A 121 14.64 -3.83 8.34
CA GLU A 121 15.55 -2.74 8.66
C GLU A 121 16.68 -3.28 9.55
N LYS A 122 17.90 -2.75 9.36
CA LYS A 122 19.01 -3.05 10.27
C LYS A 122 18.80 -2.26 11.57
N HIS A 123 18.36 -2.96 12.60
CA HIS A 123 18.10 -2.37 13.91
C HIS A 123 19.22 -2.67 14.90
N ASN A 124 19.41 -1.76 15.85
CA ASN A 124 20.29 -1.96 16.99
C ASN A 124 19.70 -3.01 17.96
N PHE A 125 20.50 -3.45 18.94
CA PHE A 125 20.12 -4.49 19.90
C PHE A 125 18.85 -4.15 20.70
N LEU A 126 18.69 -2.91 21.14
CA LEU A 126 17.52 -2.46 21.90
C LEU A 126 16.23 -2.55 21.06
N HIS A 127 16.30 -2.18 19.79
CA HIS A 127 15.16 -2.30 18.88
C HIS A 127 14.76 -3.76 18.64
N ARG A 128 15.73 -4.67 18.58
CA ARG A 128 15.43 -6.13 18.47
C ARG A 128 14.70 -6.65 19.71
N ILE A 129 15.07 -6.16 20.92
CA ILE A 129 14.35 -6.49 22.15
C ILE A 129 12.92 -5.95 22.09
N TYR A 130 12.76 -4.68 21.67
CA TYR A 130 11.44 -4.09 21.48
C TYR A 130 10.58 -4.92 20.53
N GLU A 131 11.09 -5.30 19.35
CA GLU A 131 10.37 -6.15 18.39
C GLU A 131 9.98 -7.51 19.01
N ALA A 132 10.88 -8.13 19.76
CA ALA A 132 10.59 -9.42 20.41
C ALA A 132 9.47 -9.30 21.45
N VAL A 133 9.50 -8.25 22.28
CA VAL A 133 8.45 -7.97 23.27
C VAL A 133 7.11 -7.68 22.56
N MET A 134 7.11 -6.81 21.54
CA MET A 134 5.90 -6.47 20.81
C MET A 134 5.31 -7.71 20.11
N ARG A 135 6.15 -8.55 19.50
CA ARG A 135 5.71 -9.84 18.91
C ARG A 135 5.05 -10.74 19.96
N LEU A 136 5.66 -10.85 21.14
CA LEU A 136 5.07 -11.63 22.22
C LEU A 136 3.69 -11.10 22.59
N LEU A 137 3.54 -9.80 22.77
CA LEU A 137 2.25 -9.18 23.08
C LEU A 137 1.22 -9.41 21.96
N ILE A 138 1.62 -9.29 20.69
CA ILE A 138 0.74 -9.58 19.55
C ILE A 138 0.23 -11.02 19.64
N VAL A 139 1.14 -11.98 19.78
CA VAL A 139 0.78 -13.41 19.78
C VAL A 139 -0.08 -13.79 21.00
N CYS A 140 0.18 -13.19 22.16
CA CYS A 140 -0.57 -13.51 23.38
C CYS A 140 -1.97 -12.87 23.44
N PHE A 141 -2.13 -11.68 22.85
CA PHE A 141 -3.35 -10.89 23.07
C PHE A 141 -4.22 -10.69 21.82
N SER A 142 -3.74 -11.06 20.62
CA SER A 142 -4.60 -11.12 19.43
C SER A 142 -5.50 -12.37 19.47
N THR A 143 -6.71 -12.23 18.94
CA THR A 143 -7.58 -13.38 18.64
C THR A 143 -7.28 -13.93 17.25
N ASP A 144 -6.88 -13.06 16.31
CA ASP A 144 -6.58 -13.40 14.94
C ASP A 144 -5.30 -12.72 14.47
N LEU A 145 -4.43 -13.51 13.87
CA LEU A 145 -3.23 -13.06 13.19
C LEU A 145 -3.49 -13.10 11.69
N VAL A 146 -3.37 -11.97 11.01
CA VAL A 146 -3.65 -11.83 9.58
C VAL A 146 -2.42 -11.25 8.89
N ALA A 147 -2.14 -11.67 7.67
CA ALA A 147 -1.05 -11.13 6.87
C ALA A 147 -1.44 -10.99 5.40
N CYS A 148 -1.00 -9.92 4.72
CA CYS A 148 -1.23 -9.72 3.30
C CYS A 148 -0.31 -10.60 2.42
N SER A 149 0.79 -11.08 2.96
CA SER A 149 1.72 -12.00 2.30
C SER A 149 2.40 -12.91 3.33
N ARG A 150 2.93 -14.06 2.86
CA ARG A 150 3.64 -14.98 3.73
C ARG A 150 4.83 -14.30 4.41
N SER A 151 5.62 -13.55 3.65
CA SER A 151 6.80 -12.85 4.17
C SER A 151 6.45 -11.77 5.21
N SER A 152 5.33 -11.06 5.07
CA SER A 152 4.89 -10.08 6.08
C SER A 152 4.42 -10.75 7.36
N GLY A 153 3.73 -11.89 7.26
CA GLY A 153 3.31 -12.69 8.41
C GLY A 153 4.51 -13.28 9.17
N GLU A 154 5.43 -13.92 8.47
CA GLU A 154 6.67 -14.46 9.06
C GLU A 154 7.51 -13.36 9.73
N ARG A 155 7.56 -12.15 9.14
CA ARG A 155 8.27 -11.00 9.74
C ARG A 155 7.65 -10.57 11.07
N LEU A 156 6.32 -10.49 11.15
CA LEU A 156 5.65 -9.98 12.35
C LEU A 156 5.38 -11.06 13.39
N TYR A 157 5.02 -12.28 12.99
CA TYR A 157 4.56 -13.34 13.88
C TYR A 157 5.58 -14.47 14.08
N GLY A 158 6.67 -14.50 13.29
CA GLY A 158 7.63 -15.61 13.28
C GLY A 158 6.98 -16.88 12.73
N ASN A 159 7.18 -18.00 13.43
CA ASN A 159 6.70 -19.32 13.00
C ASN A 159 5.25 -19.61 13.48
N ARG A 160 4.45 -18.61 13.80
CA ARG A 160 3.05 -18.80 14.21
C ARG A 160 2.16 -18.90 12.98
N ASP A 161 1.11 -19.71 13.11
CA ASP A 161 0.08 -19.77 12.08
C ASP A 161 -0.68 -18.44 12.00
N PHE A 162 -0.99 -18.01 10.80
CA PHE A 162 -1.75 -16.79 10.50
C PHE A 162 -2.62 -17.00 9.26
N LEU A 163 -3.70 -16.24 9.20
CA LEU A 163 -4.57 -16.19 8.02
C LEU A 163 -3.89 -15.34 6.94
N LEU A 164 -3.75 -15.90 5.74
CA LEU A 164 -3.27 -15.18 4.58
C LEU A 164 -4.47 -14.53 3.87
N ILE A 165 -4.57 -13.21 3.98
CA ILE A 165 -5.58 -12.41 3.30
C ILE A 165 -4.84 -11.38 2.43
N PRO A 166 -4.62 -11.68 1.14
CA PRO A 166 -3.94 -10.77 0.24
C PRO A 166 -4.65 -9.43 0.11
N ASN A 167 -3.89 -8.36 -0.06
CA ASN A 167 -4.47 -7.07 -0.39
C ASN A 167 -5.13 -7.14 -1.77
N GLY A 168 -6.42 -6.85 -1.82
CA GLY A 168 -7.16 -6.77 -3.06
C GLY A 168 -7.29 -5.33 -3.55
N ILE A 169 -7.51 -5.18 -4.85
CA ILE A 169 -7.90 -3.93 -5.48
C ILE A 169 -9.29 -4.08 -6.13
N ASP A 170 -9.99 -2.97 -6.30
CA ASP A 170 -11.16 -2.94 -7.18
C ASP A 170 -10.66 -2.68 -8.61
N ALA A 171 -10.55 -3.77 -9.39
CA ALA A 171 -9.98 -3.71 -10.73
C ALA A 171 -10.76 -2.79 -11.67
N ASP A 172 -12.07 -2.66 -11.47
CA ASP A 172 -12.94 -1.83 -12.30
C ASP A 172 -12.58 -0.34 -12.17
N LEU A 173 -12.13 0.10 -10.99
CA LEU A 173 -11.69 1.48 -10.75
C LEU A 173 -10.41 1.83 -11.52
N PHE A 174 -9.62 0.83 -11.88
CA PHE A 174 -8.34 1.02 -12.59
C PHE A 174 -8.42 0.68 -14.07
N ALA A 175 -9.59 0.32 -14.58
CA ALA A 175 -9.77 0.01 -16.00
C ALA A 175 -9.27 1.17 -16.88
N TYR A 176 -8.63 0.82 -18.01
CA TYR A 176 -8.13 1.80 -18.97
C TYR A 176 -9.25 2.71 -19.47
N SER A 177 -8.96 4.01 -19.47
CA SER A 177 -9.86 5.04 -20.03
C SER A 177 -9.11 5.91 -21.02
N GLU A 178 -9.51 5.86 -22.31
CA GLU A 178 -8.95 6.70 -23.35
C GLU A 178 -9.20 8.19 -23.06
N LYS A 179 -10.38 8.53 -22.55
CA LYS A 179 -10.72 9.89 -22.14
C LYS A 179 -9.79 10.40 -21.04
N ALA A 180 -9.52 9.57 -20.03
CA ALA A 180 -8.60 9.92 -18.94
C ALA A 180 -7.16 10.06 -19.45
N ARG A 181 -6.71 9.15 -20.34
CA ARG A 181 -5.41 9.23 -21.00
C ARG A 181 -5.24 10.57 -21.72
N TYR A 182 -6.18 10.92 -22.56
CA TYR A 182 -6.14 12.19 -23.30
C TYR A 182 -6.08 13.39 -22.35
N SER A 183 -6.96 13.43 -21.35
CA SER A 183 -7.02 14.54 -20.38
C SER A 183 -5.72 14.73 -19.61
N VAL A 184 -5.14 13.65 -19.04
CA VAL A 184 -3.89 13.75 -18.28
C VAL A 184 -2.72 14.12 -19.18
N ARG A 185 -2.63 13.53 -20.39
CA ARG A 185 -1.55 13.86 -21.34
C ARG A 185 -1.61 15.30 -21.80
N SER A 186 -2.79 15.85 -22.04
CA SER A 186 -2.94 17.26 -22.41
C SER A 186 -2.52 18.21 -21.29
N VAL A 187 -2.93 17.91 -20.03
CA VAL A 187 -2.55 18.74 -18.88
C VAL A 187 -1.04 18.70 -18.60
N LEU A 188 -0.40 17.56 -18.84
CA LEU A 188 1.03 17.36 -18.59
C LEU A 188 1.92 17.56 -19.83
N HIS A 189 1.34 17.97 -20.99
CA HIS A 189 2.03 18.15 -22.27
C HIS A 189 2.78 16.88 -22.73
N LEU A 190 2.10 15.73 -22.71
CA LEU A 190 2.64 14.40 -22.99
C LEU A 190 2.02 13.74 -24.24
N GLU A 191 1.37 14.52 -25.13
CA GLU A 191 0.60 14.00 -26.27
C GLU A 191 1.42 13.00 -27.10
N ASP A 192 2.64 13.37 -27.47
CA ASP A 192 3.54 12.57 -28.29
C ASP A 192 4.63 11.83 -27.49
N ALA A 193 4.58 11.87 -26.17
CA ALA A 193 5.59 11.26 -25.32
C ALA A 193 5.41 9.74 -25.19
N PHE A 194 6.52 9.00 -25.09
CA PHE A 194 6.54 7.67 -24.55
C PHE A 194 6.64 7.75 -23.01
N VAL A 195 5.55 7.52 -22.31
CA VAL A 195 5.42 7.76 -20.86
C VAL A 195 5.76 6.50 -20.08
N ILE A 196 6.90 6.55 -19.40
CA ILE A 196 7.36 5.52 -18.45
C ILE A 196 6.86 5.91 -17.07
N GLY A 197 5.95 5.13 -16.49
CA GLY A 197 5.31 5.45 -15.23
C GLY A 197 5.84 4.66 -14.04
N HIS A 198 5.83 5.30 -12.86
CA HIS A 198 6.08 4.66 -11.59
C HIS A 198 5.15 5.25 -10.53
N THR A 199 4.55 4.40 -9.71
CA THR A 199 3.68 4.82 -8.61
C THR A 199 4.16 4.23 -7.29
N GLY A 200 4.43 5.08 -6.31
CA GLY A 200 4.84 4.65 -4.99
C GLY A 200 5.45 5.76 -4.15
N ARG A 201 5.52 5.53 -2.84
CA ARG A 201 6.18 6.45 -1.92
C ARG A 201 7.67 6.61 -2.29
N MET A 202 8.19 7.81 -2.25
CA MET A 202 9.61 8.10 -2.53
C MET A 202 10.45 7.72 -1.30
N VAL A 203 10.88 6.47 -1.25
CA VAL A 203 11.66 5.86 -0.17
C VAL A 203 12.69 4.89 -0.74
N PRO A 204 13.79 4.58 -0.04
CA PRO A 204 14.91 3.79 -0.58
C PRO A 204 14.49 2.44 -1.16
N VAL A 205 13.50 1.76 -0.56
CA VAL A 205 13.04 0.43 -1.03
C VAL A 205 12.39 0.48 -2.41
N LYS A 206 11.82 1.60 -2.83
CA LYS A 206 11.20 1.78 -4.15
C LYS A 206 12.21 2.03 -5.27
N ASN A 207 13.44 2.45 -4.91
CA ASN A 207 14.59 2.55 -5.80
C ASN A 207 14.34 3.41 -7.06
N GLN A 208 13.61 4.54 -6.91
CA GLN A 208 13.31 5.43 -8.03
C GLN A 208 14.56 6.01 -8.70
N THR A 209 15.65 6.16 -7.94
CA THR A 209 16.95 6.60 -8.51
C THR A 209 17.42 5.71 -9.65
N PHE A 210 17.18 4.39 -9.56
CA PHE A 210 17.51 3.45 -10.63
C PHE A 210 16.87 3.85 -11.97
N LEU A 211 15.64 4.34 -11.98
CA LEU A 211 14.97 4.79 -13.19
C LEU A 211 15.61 6.06 -13.76
N LEU A 212 16.08 6.96 -12.90
CA LEU A 212 16.80 8.16 -13.34
C LEU A 212 18.12 7.80 -14.02
N GLU A 213 18.82 6.77 -13.53
CA GLU A 213 20.08 6.28 -14.13
C GLU A 213 19.86 5.63 -15.51
N LEU A 214 18.68 5.08 -15.78
CA LEU A 214 18.35 4.51 -17.09
C LEU A 214 18.00 5.60 -18.12
N MET A 215 17.56 6.79 -17.70
CA MET A 215 17.03 7.82 -18.60
C MET A 215 18.01 8.27 -19.68
N PRO A 216 19.31 8.50 -19.43
CA PRO A 216 20.23 8.88 -20.50
C PRO A 216 20.27 7.86 -21.64
N GLY A 217 20.34 6.57 -21.34
CA GLY A 217 20.31 5.50 -22.33
C GLY A 217 18.94 5.33 -23.01
N LEU A 218 17.85 5.55 -22.29
CA LEU A 218 16.50 5.56 -22.85
C LEU A 218 16.33 6.69 -23.86
N LEU A 219 16.78 7.91 -23.54
CA LEU A 219 16.67 9.08 -24.41
C LEU A 219 17.50 8.95 -25.70
N GLN A 220 18.64 8.23 -25.68
CA GLN A 220 19.40 7.92 -26.89
C GLN A 220 18.59 7.05 -27.86
N LYS A 221 17.78 6.12 -27.38
CA LYS A 221 16.99 5.18 -28.19
C LYS A 221 15.54 5.66 -28.44
N CYS A 222 15.00 6.48 -27.55
CA CYS A 222 13.64 7.03 -27.59
C CYS A 222 13.66 8.50 -27.11
N PRO A 223 13.95 9.47 -28.00
CA PRO A 223 14.14 10.88 -27.65
C PRO A 223 12.91 11.56 -27.03
N ASN A 224 11.71 11.02 -27.24
CA ASN A 224 10.45 11.51 -26.67
C ASN A 224 10.05 10.78 -25.38
N ALA A 225 10.93 9.98 -24.77
CA ALA A 225 10.64 9.33 -23.48
C ALA A 225 10.52 10.36 -22.36
N VAL A 226 9.52 10.15 -21.52
CA VAL A 226 9.26 10.94 -20.29
C VAL A 226 9.00 9.99 -19.13
N LEU A 227 9.62 10.27 -17.98
CA LEU A 227 9.43 9.52 -16.75
C LEU A 227 8.42 10.24 -15.86
N LEU A 228 7.34 9.58 -15.50
CA LEU A 228 6.27 10.11 -14.68
C LEU A 228 6.23 9.38 -13.32
N PHE A 229 6.57 10.08 -12.25
CA PHE A 229 6.48 9.61 -10.87
C PHE A 229 5.21 10.09 -10.18
N LEU A 230 4.41 9.17 -9.65
CA LEU A 230 3.29 9.45 -8.74
C LEU A 230 3.66 9.04 -7.33
N GLY A 231 3.49 9.94 -6.39
CA GLY A 231 3.83 9.76 -4.98
C GLY A 231 4.75 10.84 -4.46
N ASP A 232 5.01 10.79 -3.17
CA ASP A 232 5.91 11.69 -2.44
C ASP A 232 6.63 10.90 -1.34
N GLY A 233 7.63 11.47 -0.70
CA GLY A 233 8.34 10.83 0.39
C GLY A 233 9.67 11.48 0.73
N GLU A 234 10.40 10.85 1.65
CA GLU A 234 11.65 11.37 2.20
C GLU A 234 12.78 11.48 1.16
N ASP A 235 12.76 10.65 0.12
CA ASP A 235 13.75 10.67 -0.96
C ASP A 235 13.47 11.74 -2.05
N ARG A 236 12.36 12.48 -1.99
CA ARG A 236 12.05 13.50 -2.99
C ARG A 236 13.18 14.51 -3.21
N PRO A 237 13.80 15.11 -2.18
CA PRO A 237 14.90 16.04 -2.37
C PRO A 237 16.12 15.39 -3.07
N LEU A 238 16.39 14.11 -2.77
CA LEU A 238 17.44 13.33 -3.42
C LEU A 238 17.16 13.14 -4.92
N LEU A 239 15.92 12.76 -5.26
CA LEU A 239 15.48 12.59 -6.64
C LEU A 239 15.56 13.90 -7.42
N GLU A 240 15.09 15.01 -6.85
CA GLU A 240 15.17 16.35 -7.46
C GLU A 240 16.64 16.79 -7.69
N ALA A 241 17.54 16.51 -6.76
CA ALA A 241 18.96 16.76 -6.93
C ALA A 241 19.54 15.91 -8.07
N ARG A 242 19.17 14.63 -8.14
CA ARG A 242 19.66 13.72 -9.18
C ARG A 242 19.13 14.10 -10.58
N ILE A 243 17.86 14.50 -10.67
CA ILE A 243 17.26 15.02 -11.91
C ILE A 243 18.07 16.21 -12.44
N ARG A 244 18.46 17.16 -11.56
CA ARG A 244 19.30 18.31 -11.96
C ARG A 244 20.69 17.89 -12.41
N GLN A 245 21.33 16.95 -11.71
CA GLN A 245 22.67 16.46 -12.06
C GLN A 245 22.73 15.76 -13.42
N LEU A 246 21.64 15.10 -13.81
CA LEU A 246 21.53 14.36 -15.09
C LEU A 246 20.91 15.21 -16.21
N ASP A 247 20.60 16.48 -15.97
CA ASP A 247 19.93 17.40 -16.90
C ASP A 247 18.59 16.85 -17.44
N LEU A 248 17.79 16.26 -16.54
CA LEU A 248 16.54 15.57 -16.87
C LEU A 248 15.27 16.38 -16.52
N GLN A 249 15.37 17.68 -16.20
CA GLN A 249 14.24 18.50 -15.72
C GLN A 249 13.08 18.55 -16.71
N SER A 250 13.35 18.51 -18.02
CA SER A 250 12.33 18.47 -19.07
C SER A 250 11.81 17.06 -19.40
N ARG A 251 12.36 16.02 -18.75
CA ARG A 251 12.08 14.61 -19.06
C ARG A 251 11.55 13.82 -17.89
N VAL A 252 11.47 14.43 -16.69
CA VAL A 252 10.98 13.78 -15.47
C VAL A 252 9.92 14.65 -14.82
N ILE A 253 8.77 14.08 -14.58
CA ILE A 253 7.64 14.73 -13.90
C ILE A 253 7.45 14.10 -12.54
N LEU A 254 7.58 14.89 -11.47
CA LEU A 254 7.24 14.51 -10.09
C LEU A 254 5.84 15.02 -9.77
N ALA A 255 4.80 14.23 -10.07
CA ALA A 255 3.41 14.65 -9.95
C ALA A 255 2.87 14.69 -8.49
N GLY A 256 3.69 14.27 -7.51
CA GLY A 256 3.29 14.23 -6.10
C GLY A 256 2.22 13.18 -5.81
N ASN A 257 1.64 13.26 -4.62
CA ASN A 257 0.57 12.37 -4.20
C ASN A 257 -0.72 12.67 -4.95
N GLN A 258 -1.31 11.63 -5.57
CA GLN A 258 -2.59 11.73 -6.26
C GLN A 258 -3.65 10.93 -5.48
N ALA A 259 -4.82 11.54 -5.27
CA ALA A 259 -5.95 10.88 -4.63
C ALA A 259 -6.54 9.78 -5.52
N ASP A 260 -6.54 10.01 -6.84
CA ASP A 260 -6.93 9.04 -7.87
C ASP A 260 -5.77 8.85 -8.85
N VAL A 261 -5.19 7.64 -8.86
CA VAL A 261 -4.06 7.29 -9.74
C VAL A 261 -4.52 6.67 -11.08
N ALA A 262 -5.77 6.24 -11.20
CA ALA A 262 -6.28 5.54 -12.38
C ALA A 262 -6.16 6.37 -13.69
N PRO A 263 -6.47 7.69 -13.71
CA PRO A 263 -6.26 8.53 -14.87
C PRO A 263 -4.80 8.60 -15.33
N TYR A 264 -3.89 8.66 -14.37
CA TYR A 264 -2.44 8.71 -14.65
C TYR A 264 -1.91 7.37 -15.17
N LEU A 265 -2.37 6.25 -14.63
CA LEU A 265 -2.05 4.93 -15.17
C LEU A 265 -2.52 4.81 -16.62
N SER A 266 -3.70 5.34 -16.95
CA SER A 266 -4.18 5.38 -18.34
C SER A 266 -3.28 6.25 -19.23
N ALA A 267 -2.63 7.27 -18.71
CA ALA A 267 -1.71 8.14 -19.45
C ALA A 267 -0.34 7.50 -19.74
N MET A 268 0.09 6.50 -18.97
CA MET A 268 1.36 5.80 -19.12
C MET A 268 1.34 4.86 -20.34
N ASP A 269 2.51 4.45 -20.84
CA ASP A 269 2.70 3.44 -21.88
C ASP A 269 3.30 2.15 -21.30
N VAL A 270 4.13 2.27 -20.29
CA VAL A 270 4.73 1.17 -19.53
C VAL A 270 4.82 1.55 -18.05
N PHE A 271 4.55 0.59 -17.17
CA PHE A 271 4.75 0.75 -15.72
C PHE A 271 6.06 0.09 -15.31
N VAL A 272 6.91 0.79 -14.53
CA VAL A 272 8.19 0.24 -14.09
C VAL A 272 8.31 0.29 -12.57
N LEU A 273 8.65 -0.86 -11.96
CA LEU A 273 8.78 -0.99 -10.50
C LEU A 273 10.11 -1.67 -10.13
N PRO A 274 11.21 -0.90 -9.98
CA PRO A 274 12.55 -1.44 -9.70
C PRO A 274 12.80 -1.61 -8.19
N SER A 275 11.77 -1.93 -7.42
CA SER A 275 11.86 -2.02 -5.97
C SER A 275 12.91 -3.05 -5.52
N LEU A 276 13.64 -2.72 -4.45
CA LEU A 276 14.62 -3.62 -3.84
C LEU A 276 13.95 -4.84 -3.19
N PHE A 277 12.74 -4.63 -2.70
CA PHE A 277 11.92 -5.68 -2.10
C PHE A 277 10.45 -5.26 -2.03
N GLU A 278 9.53 -6.18 -2.39
CA GLU A 278 8.08 -6.02 -2.20
C GLU A 278 7.42 -7.37 -1.95
N GLY A 279 6.50 -7.40 -0.99
CA GLY A 279 5.64 -8.58 -0.79
C GLY A 279 4.53 -8.64 -1.82
N MET A 280 3.70 -7.61 -1.84
CA MET A 280 2.56 -7.46 -2.77
C MET A 280 2.30 -5.97 -3.02
N PRO A 281 2.97 -5.38 -4.01
CA PRO A 281 2.81 -3.95 -4.31
C PRO A 281 1.45 -3.68 -4.98
N LEU A 282 0.58 -2.94 -4.29
CA LEU A 282 -0.73 -2.55 -4.85
C LEU A 282 -0.58 -1.78 -6.16
N SER A 283 0.44 -0.93 -6.28
CA SER A 283 0.74 -0.18 -7.51
C SER A 283 0.96 -1.07 -8.74
N LEU A 284 1.55 -2.27 -8.56
CA LEU A 284 1.66 -3.24 -9.64
C LEU A 284 0.30 -3.86 -9.99
N LEU A 285 -0.52 -4.18 -8.99
CA LEU A 285 -1.87 -4.71 -9.23
C LEU A 285 -2.73 -3.67 -9.95
N GLU A 286 -2.65 -2.39 -9.57
CA GLU A 286 -3.34 -1.26 -10.18
C GLU A 286 -2.91 -1.07 -11.65
N ALA A 287 -1.59 -1.11 -11.93
CA ALA A 287 -1.07 -1.01 -13.29
C ALA A 287 -1.51 -2.20 -14.16
N ARG A 288 -1.52 -3.41 -13.60
CA ARG A 288 -2.04 -4.61 -14.27
C ARG A 288 -3.54 -4.51 -14.56
N ALA A 289 -4.33 -4.02 -13.61
CA ALA A 289 -5.76 -3.79 -13.81
C ALA A 289 -6.04 -2.76 -14.92
N ASN A 290 -5.15 -1.78 -15.08
CA ASN A 290 -5.19 -0.85 -16.21
C ASN A 290 -4.77 -1.47 -17.55
N GLY A 291 -4.24 -2.71 -17.55
CA GLY A 291 -3.73 -3.38 -18.74
C GLY A 291 -2.36 -2.88 -19.19
N LEU A 292 -1.61 -2.16 -18.33
CA LEU A 292 -0.26 -1.72 -18.62
C LEU A 292 0.72 -2.91 -18.71
N PRO A 293 1.64 -2.91 -19.68
CA PRO A 293 2.84 -3.73 -19.56
C PRO A 293 3.66 -3.24 -18.37
N CYS A 294 4.18 -4.18 -17.58
CA CYS A 294 4.89 -3.89 -16.34
C CYS A 294 6.30 -4.49 -16.40
N VAL A 295 7.34 -3.67 -16.24
CA VAL A 295 8.72 -4.12 -16.07
C VAL A 295 9.09 -3.97 -14.60
N VAL A 296 9.45 -5.06 -13.94
CA VAL A 296 9.56 -5.08 -12.49
C VAL A 296 10.83 -5.79 -12.03
N SER A 297 11.30 -5.47 -10.83
CA SER A 297 12.39 -6.23 -10.21
C SER A 297 11.92 -7.66 -9.88
N ASP A 298 12.76 -8.66 -10.09
CA ASP A 298 12.54 -10.06 -9.68
C ASP A 298 12.56 -10.25 -8.15
N SER A 299 12.95 -9.22 -7.40
CA SER A 299 12.86 -9.17 -5.93
C SER A 299 11.40 -9.02 -5.41
N ILE A 300 10.45 -8.80 -6.32
CA ILE A 300 9.01 -8.77 -6.01
C ILE A 300 8.49 -10.22 -5.99
N SER A 301 7.53 -10.50 -5.12
CA SER A 301 6.93 -11.84 -5.01
C SER A 301 6.44 -12.37 -6.36
N ALA A 302 6.84 -13.59 -6.72
CA ALA A 302 6.43 -14.27 -7.96
C ALA A 302 4.90 -14.41 -8.11
N ALA A 303 4.15 -14.42 -7.00
CA ALA A 303 2.70 -14.41 -7.04
C ALA A 303 2.10 -13.19 -7.79
N CYS A 304 2.88 -12.11 -7.92
CA CYS A 304 2.48 -10.91 -8.67
C CYS A 304 2.72 -11.02 -10.18
N PHE A 305 3.36 -12.10 -10.69
CA PHE A 305 3.82 -12.21 -12.09
C PHE A 305 2.87 -13.01 -12.98
N ALA A 306 1.73 -13.45 -12.50
CA ALA A 306 0.85 -14.41 -13.15
C ALA A 306 0.21 -13.96 -14.49
N THR A 307 0.81 -12.99 -15.21
CA THR A 307 0.33 -12.54 -16.53
C THR A 307 1.49 -12.35 -17.50
N ALA A 308 1.22 -12.57 -18.80
CA ALA A 308 2.19 -12.39 -19.88
C ALA A 308 2.71 -10.93 -20.05
N ARG A 309 2.08 -9.95 -19.38
CA ARG A 309 2.46 -8.53 -19.46
C ARG A 309 3.36 -8.05 -18.32
N VAL A 310 3.76 -8.94 -17.41
CA VAL A 310 4.74 -8.63 -16.36
C VAL A 310 6.08 -9.23 -16.73
N HIS A 311 7.10 -8.37 -16.82
CA HIS A 311 8.46 -8.71 -17.23
C HIS A 311 9.39 -8.55 -16.03
N PRO A 312 9.65 -9.61 -15.24
CA PRO A 312 10.59 -9.54 -14.13
C PRO A 312 12.03 -9.52 -14.63
N LEU A 313 12.85 -8.63 -14.07
CA LEU A 313 14.28 -8.52 -14.35
C LEU A 313 15.08 -8.38 -13.06
N PRO A 314 16.26 -9.02 -12.96
CA PRO A 314 17.16 -8.78 -11.83
C PRO A 314 17.65 -7.31 -11.85
N LEU A 315 17.74 -6.69 -10.67
CA LEU A 315 18.33 -5.36 -10.56
C LEU A 315 19.81 -5.34 -10.96
N SER A 316 20.50 -6.49 -10.88
CA SER A 316 21.88 -6.68 -11.34
C SER A 316 22.01 -6.84 -12.86
N ALA A 317 20.89 -6.95 -13.60
CA ALA A 317 20.94 -7.04 -15.06
C ALA A 317 21.56 -5.75 -15.66
N PRO A 318 22.27 -5.86 -16.80
CA PRO A 318 22.80 -4.68 -17.48
C PRO A 318 21.71 -3.64 -17.76
N PRO A 319 22.00 -2.32 -17.63
CA PRO A 319 21.04 -1.26 -17.94
C PRO A 319 20.37 -1.42 -19.32
N ASP A 320 21.11 -1.87 -20.32
CA ASP A 320 20.58 -2.13 -21.66
C ASP A 320 19.48 -3.17 -21.71
N SER A 321 19.49 -4.18 -20.80
CA SER A 321 18.43 -5.18 -20.69
C SER A 321 17.12 -4.55 -20.21
N TRP A 322 17.20 -3.67 -19.21
CA TRP A 322 16.05 -2.92 -18.71
C TRP A 322 15.51 -1.97 -19.78
N ILE A 323 16.42 -1.20 -20.43
CA ILE A 323 16.07 -0.26 -21.51
C ILE A 323 15.38 -1.00 -22.66
N HIS A 324 15.97 -2.13 -23.12
CA HIS A 324 15.39 -2.92 -24.19
C HIS A 324 13.98 -3.43 -23.83
N THR A 325 13.79 -3.97 -22.62
CA THR A 325 12.52 -4.49 -22.17
C THR A 325 11.48 -3.37 -22.05
N ILE A 326 11.83 -2.21 -21.48
CA ILE A 326 10.95 -1.04 -21.39
C ILE A 326 10.51 -0.59 -22.79
N LEU A 327 11.43 -0.47 -23.73
CA LEU A 327 11.13 -0.03 -25.10
C LEU A 327 10.36 -1.07 -25.91
N SER A 328 10.53 -2.37 -25.62
CA SER A 328 9.74 -3.43 -26.27
C SER A 328 8.26 -3.39 -25.87
N CYS A 329 7.93 -2.73 -24.75
CA CYS A 329 6.57 -2.47 -24.32
C CYS A 329 5.91 -1.31 -25.10
N ASN A 330 6.66 -0.60 -25.93
CA ASN A 330 6.15 0.47 -26.78
C ASN A 330 5.33 -0.13 -27.93
N GLY A 331 4.06 -0.15 -27.77
CA GLY A 331 3.13 -0.62 -28.78
C GLY A 331 1.71 -0.57 -28.22
N ASN A 332 0.85 0.19 -28.86
CA ASN A 332 -0.58 0.33 -28.57
C ASN A 332 -1.33 -0.99 -28.79
N LYS A 333 -0.86 -2.08 -28.20
CA LYS A 333 -1.66 -3.30 -28.13
C LYS A 333 -2.81 -3.00 -27.21
N ALA A 334 -4.03 -3.17 -27.74
CA ALA A 334 -5.26 -2.92 -27.05
C ALA A 334 -5.17 -3.38 -25.58
N ARG A 335 -5.34 -2.44 -24.65
CA ARG A 335 -5.39 -2.71 -23.20
C ARG A 335 -6.71 -3.39 -22.83
N THR A 336 -7.15 -4.31 -23.70
CA THR A 336 -8.45 -4.97 -23.68
C THR A 336 -8.41 -6.38 -23.14
N GLU A 337 -7.20 -6.90 -22.79
CA GLU A 337 -7.17 -8.17 -22.06
C GLU A 337 -7.72 -7.92 -20.66
N PRO A 338 -8.84 -8.59 -20.30
CA PRO A 338 -9.36 -8.47 -18.95
C PRO A 338 -8.21 -8.82 -18.00
N PHE A 339 -7.96 -7.94 -17.05
CA PHE A 339 -7.24 -8.31 -15.84
C PHE A 339 -7.90 -9.60 -15.36
N MET A 340 -7.18 -10.73 -15.48
CA MET A 340 -7.72 -11.99 -14.99
C MET A 340 -8.18 -11.72 -13.57
N GLN A 341 -9.48 -11.86 -13.33
CA GLN A 341 -10.12 -11.73 -12.03
C GLN A 341 -9.59 -12.89 -11.17
N ASP A 342 -8.30 -12.82 -10.84
CA ASP A 342 -7.77 -13.69 -9.81
C ASP A 342 -8.48 -13.26 -8.54
N ALA A 343 -9.42 -14.09 -8.11
CA ALA A 343 -10.23 -13.87 -6.93
C ALA A 343 -9.35 -13.48 -5.71
N ALA A 344 -8.11 -13.93 -5.70
CA ALA A 344 -7.13 -13.62 -4.66
C ALA A 344 -6.77 -12.13 -4.57
N PHE A 345 -6.94 -11.34 -5.63
CA PHE A 345 -6.58 -9.92 -5.66
C PHE A 345 -7.79 -8.98 -5.80
N ASN A 346 -9.00 -9.51 -5.64
CA ASN A 346 -10.23 -8.72 -5.66
C ASN A 346 -10.52 -8.16 -4.25
N SER A 347 -10.65 -6.84 -4.15
CA SER A 347 -10.96 -6.16 -2.88
C SER A 347 -12.23 -6.68 -2.21
N LYS A 348 -13.26 -7.05 -2.98
CA LYS A 348 -14.50 -7.59 -2.42
C LYS A 348 -14.25 -8.91 -1.68
N HIS A 349 -13.40 -9.79 -2.21
CA HIS A 349 -13.03 -11.05 -1.53
C HIS A 349 -12.18 -10.79 -0.29
N THR A 350 -11.20 -9.88 -0.39
CA THR A 350 -10.38 -9.45 0.76
C THR A 350 -11.27 -8.93 1.89
N ILE A 351 -12.22 -8.06 1.58
CA ILE A 351 -13.11 -7.45 2.56
C ILE A 351 -14.11 -8.47 3.12
N ALA A 352 -14.65 -9.36 2.29
CA ALA A 352 -15.52 -10.45 2.75
C ALA A 352 -14.79 -11.34 3.77
N ALA A 353 -13.54 -11.74 3.49
CA ALA A 353 -12.73 -12.54 4.43
C ALA A 353 -12.45 -11.80 5.74
N ILE A 354 -12.20 -10.48 5.70
CA ILE A 354 -12.03 -9.65 6.90
C ILE A 354 -13.36 -9.58 7.69
N HIS A 355 -14.49 -9.41 7.03
CA HIS A 355 -15.79 -9.35 7.68
C HIS A 355 -16.21 -10.68 8.30
N GLU A 356 -15.79 -11.81 7.73
CA GLU A 356 -15.98 -13.11 8.39
C GLU A 356 -15.30 -13.15 9.78
N ILE A 357 -14.09 -12.56 9.89
CA ILE A 357 -13.42 -12.44 11.19
C ILE A 357 -14.20 -11.49 12.10
N TYR A 358 -14.71 -10.36 11.60
CA TYR A 358 -15.49 -9.42 12.40
C TYR A 358 -16.82 -10.00 12.93
N ARG A 359 -17.34 -11.06 12.30
CA ARG A 359 -18.58 -11.75 12.70
C ARG A 359 -18.36 -12.86 13.71
N LYS A 360 -17.11 -13.28 13.93
CA LYS A 360 -16.83 -14.34 14.89
C LYS A 360 -17.43 -14.01 16.26
N GLU A 361 -17.92 -15.03 16.94
CA GLU A 361 -18.33 -14.96 18.33
C GLU A 361 -17.22 -15.58 19.18
N TYR A 362 -16.54 -14.76 19.96
CA TYR A 362 -15.62 -15.25 20.97
C TYR A 362 -16.33 -15.17 22.32
N GLN A 363 -16.42 -16.30 23.02
CA GLN A 363 -16.79 -16.30 24.43
C GLN A 363 -15.67 -15.59 25.19
N ASN A 364 -16.04 -14.58 25.99
CA ASN A 364 -15.11 -13.93 26.90
C ASN A 364 -14.87 -14.91 28.06
N ASP A 365 -13.78 -15.68 27.99
CA ASP A 365 -13.26 -16.41 29.15
C ASP A 365 -12.63 -15.47 30.17
#